data_3ad91ecf568483663eda96ecc49098b1
#
_entry.id   3ad91ecf568483663eda96ecc49098b1
#
_cell.length_a   1.000
_cell.length_b   1.000
_cell.length_c   1.000
_cell.angle_alpha   90.00
_cell.angle_beta   90.00
_cell.angle_gamma   90.00
#
_symmetry.space_group_name_H-M   'P 1'
#
loop_
_entity.id
_entity.type
_entity.pdbx_description
1 polymer ?
#
loop_
_entity_poly.entity_id
_entity_poly.type
_entity_poly.pdbx_seq_one_letter_code
_entity_poly.pdbx_strand_id
1 'polypeptide(L)'
;MEGPLELTGLSRRFGSLVALDDLSFTVARGRVTGFLGPNGAGKTTTMRAIFGLTQLDGGTVRWNGAAVAPADRRRFGYMPEERGLYPGMLVGDQVRYLGRLHGLSDHEATVAAVHWLERLDVADRLSSKVESLSHGNQQRVQLAAALVHDPELLVLDEPMAGLDPTGVDAIGEVLTEQARAGRCVLFSSHQLDLVEDLCEVVVIIDHGRVLVSGEVGELESGGAPRLSVRVEGDRDGTWARELSGVEVSEVKGGAVRLVLRPGVDSDVVLDAARRAGRVLEFAFARRRLSEVFREAVRG
;
A
#
# COMPACT_ATOMS: atom_id res chain seq x y z
N MET A 1 -6.85 25.48 -4.89
CA MET A 1 -6.30 24.26 -4.26
C MET A 1 -6.34 23.16 -5.30
N GLU A 2 -5.23 22.52 -5.54
CA GLU A 2 -5.18 21.37 -6.45
C GLU A 2 -5.93 20.18 -5.81
N GLY A 3 -6.78 19.54 -6.60
CA GLY A 3 -7.66 18.47 -6.13
C GLY A 3 -7.01 17.09 -6.11
N PRO A 4 -7.73 16.07 -5.66
CA PRO A 4 -7.27 14.68 -5.63
C PRO A 4 -7.34 14.00 -7.00
N LEU A 5 -6.86 12.75 -7.05
CA LEU A 5 -7.22 11.80 -8.09
C LEU A 5 -8.54 11.12 -7.70
N GLU A 6 -9.53 11.17 -8.59
CA GLU A 6 -10.85 10.56 -8.38
C GLU A 6 -11.12 9.50 -9.44
N LEU A 7 -11.49 8.32 -9.01
CA LEU A 7 -11.94 7.22 -9.85
C LEU A 7 -13.41 6.98 -9.54
N THR A 8 -14.27 6.99 -10.57
CA THR A 8 -15.72 6.87 -10.39
C THR A 8 -16.29 5.87 -11.37
N GLY A 9 -16.91 4.80 -10.85
CA GLY A 9 -17.66 3.83 -11.63
C GLY A 9 -16.81 3.04 -12.64
N LEU A 10 -15.52 2.84 -12.37
CA LEU A 10 -14.64 2.18 -13.34
C LEU A 10 -15.08 0.76 -13.59
N SER A 11 -15.32 0.46 -14.89
CA SER A 11 -15.74 -0.87 -15.34
C SER A 11 -14.85 -1.32 -16.48
N ARG A 12 -14.40 -2.59 -16.44
CA ARG A 12 -13.60 -3.20 -17.50
C ARG A 12 -13.78 -4.69 -17.57
N ARG A 13 -14.00 -5.20 -18.78
CA ARG A 13 -14.08 -6.63 -19.08
C ARG A 13 -13.03 -7.05 -20.11
N PHE A 14 -12.48 -8.24 -19.94
CA PHE A 14 -11.62 -8.91 -20.90
C PHE A 14 -12.29 -10.24 -21.27
N GLY A 15 -13.03 -10.26 -22.40
CA GLY A 15 -13.89 -11.37 -22.74
C GLY A 15 -14.93 -11.64 -21.65
N SER A 16 -14.91 -12.83 -21.06
CA SER A 16 -15.81 -13.20 -19.94
C SER A 16 -15.31 -12.72 -18.57
N LEU A 17 -14.05 -12.32 -18.46
CA LEU A 17 -13.48 -11.88 -17.20
C LEU A 17 -13.87 -10.42 -16.90
N VAL A 18 -14.51 -10.17 -15.76
CA VAL A 18 -14.75 -8.84 -15.22
C VAL A 18 -13.54 -8.45 -14.37
N ALA A 19 -12.75 -7.50 -14.88
CA ALA A 19 -11.56 -7.03 -14.17
C ALA A 19 -11.86 -5.84 -13.25
N LEU A 20 -12.80 -4.96 -13.64
CA LEU A 20 -13.31 -3.85 -12.82
C LEU A 20 -14.83 -3.83 -12.92
N ASP A 21 -15.50 -3.63 -11.78
CA ASP A 21 -16.95 -3.66 -11.66
C ASP A 21 -17.44 -2.54 -10.73
N ASP A 22 -17.73 -1.38 -11.32
CA ASP A 22 -18.20 -0.17 -10.62
C ASP A 22 -17.23 0.33 -9.53
N LEU A 23 -15.92 0.24 -9.80
CA LEU A 23 -14.88 0.59 -8.84
C LEU A 23 -14.77 2.10 -8.69
N SER A 24 -14.92 2.59 -7.44
CA SER A 24 -14.87 4.02 -7.12
C SER A 24 -14.07 4.29 -5.85
N PHE A 25 -13.08 5.19 -5.92
CA PHE A 25 -12.34 5.70 -4.75
C PHE A 25 -11.58 6.97 -5.10
N THR A 26 -10.99 7.59 -4.09
CA THR A 26 -10.23 8.84 -4.22
C THR A 26 -8.84 8.67 -3.61
N VAL A 27 -7.81 9.25 -4.26
CA VAL A 27 -6.44 9.37 -3.72
C VAL A 27 -6.19 10.82 -3.36
N ALA A 28 -6.13 11.11 -2.08
CA ALA A 28 -5.93 12.47 -1.56
C ALA A 28 -4.48 12.93 -1.72
N ARG A 29 -4.29 14.25 -1.88
CA ARG A 29 -2.96 14.85 -1.80
C ARG A 29 -2.43 14.85 -0.36
N GLY A 30 -1.13 14.76 -0.22
CA GLY A 30 -0.47 14.82 1.07
C GLY A 30 -0.56 13.56 1.90
N ARG A 31 -1.08 12.48 1.33
CA ARG A 31 -1.26 11.19 2.01
C ARG A 31 -0.76 10.03 1.17
N VAL A 32 -0.28 9.00 1.85
CA VAL A 32 0.04 7.71 1.24
C VAL A 32 -1.21 6.83 1.29
N THR A 33 -1.67 6.40 0.12
CA THR A 33 -2.83 5.52 -0.03
C THR A 33 -2.39 4.12 -0.42
N GLY A 34 -2.69 3.14 0.40
CA GLY A 34 -2.48 1.71 0.13
C GLY A 34 -3.65 1.12 -0.67
N PHE A 35 -3.34 0.43 -1.76
CA PHE A 35 -4.31 -0.22 -2.63
C PHE A 35 -4.17 -1.74 -2.52
N LEU A 36 -5.05 -2.36 -1.76
CA LEU A 36 -4.94 -3.73 -1.29
C LEU A 36 -5.93 -4.65 -1.99
N GLY A 37 -5.53 -5.89 -2.19
CA GLY A 37 -6.41 -6.93 -2.72
C GLY A 37 -5.62 -8.17 -3.14
N PRO A 38 -6.28 -9.32 -3.27
CA PRO A 38 -5.64 -10.54 -3.75
C PRO A 38 -5.17 -10.39 -5.20
N ASN A 39 -4.37 -11.36 -5.66
CA ASN A 39 -3.99 -11.41 -7.07
C ASN A 39 -5.25 -11.59 -7.93
N GLY A 40 -5.33 -10.81 -9.02
CA GLY A 40 -6.51 -10.79 -9.87
C GLY A 40 -7.66 -9.89 -9.40
N ALA A 41 -7.54 -9.21 -8.24
CA ALA A 41 -8.59 -8.29 -7.74
C ALA A 41 -8.83 -7.05 -8.62
N GLY A 42 -7.94 -6.75 -9.58
CA GLY A 42 -8.07 -5.59 -10.48
C GLY A 42 -7.07 -4.45 -10.21
N LYS A 43 -6.11 -4.61 -9.28
CA LYS A 43 -5.14 -3.56 -8.91
C LYS A 43 -4.37 -3.01 -10.12
N THR A 44 -3.64 -3.84 -10.82
CA THR A 44 -2.85 -3.44 -12.00
C THR A 44 -3.73 -2.88 -13.13
N THR A 45 -4.94 -3.43 -13.32
CA THR A 45 -5.90 -2.92 -14.30
C THR A 45 -6.35 -1.50 -13.96
N THR A 46 -6.64 -1.22 -12.68
CA THR A 46 -6.98 0.11 -12.18
C THR A 46 -5.83 1.09 -12.39
N MET A 47 -4.61 0.73 -12.00
CA MET A 47 -3.44 1.57 -12.18
C MET A 47 -3.16 1.88 -13.65
N ARG A 48 -3.26 0.88 -14.54
CA ARG A 48 -3.14 1.08 -15.99
C ARG A 48 -4.24 1.98 -16.56
N ALA A 49 -5.46 1.93 -16.01
CA ALA A 49 -6.56 2.82 -16.42
C ALA A 49 -6.29 4.30 -16.08
N ILE A 50 -5.66 4.60 -14.94
CA ILE A 50 -5.23 5.97 -14.57
C ILE A 50 -4.32 6.56 -15.66
N PHE A 51 -3.40 5.75 -16.20
CA PHE A 51 -2.48 6.16 -17.27
C PHE A 51 -3.10 6.05 -18.68
N GLY A 52 -4.35 5.58 -18.81
CA GLY A 52 -4.97 5.35 -20.10
C GLY A 52 -4.34 4.21 -20.91
N LEU A 53 -3.56 3.34 -20.26
CA LEU A 53 -2.96 2.14 -20.84
C LEU A 53 -3.99 1.00 -20.97
N THR A 54 -5.11 1.09 -20.25
CA THR A 54 -6.26 0.20 -20.35
C THR A 54 -7.48 1.04 -20.69
N GLN A 55 -8.17 0.71 -21.78
CA GLN A 55 -9.46 1.32 -22.13
C GLN A 55 -10.51 0.83 -21.15
N LEU A 56 -11.29 1.75 -20.59
CA LEU A 56 -12.43 1.46 -19.73
C LEU A 56 -13.69 1.23 -20.57
N ASP A 57 -14.56 0.34 -20.12
CA ASP A 57 -15.89 0.14 -20.70
C ASP A 57 -16.91 1.12 -20.10
N GLY A 58 -16.63 1.65 -18.88
CA GLY A 58 -17.41 2.66 -18.18
C GLY A 58 -16.64 3.35 -17.08
N GLY A 59 -17.20 4.44 -16.57
CA GLY A 59 -16.61 5.24 -15.51
C GLY A 59 -15.65 6.32 -15.99
N THR A 60 -15.08 7.05 -15.03
CA THR A 60 -14.20 8.20 -15.31
C THR A 60 -13.04 8.26 -14.32
N VAL A 61 -11.89 8.72 -14.82
CA VAL A 61 -10.72 9.11 -14.00
C VAL A 61 -10.57 10.62 -14.10
N ARG A 62 -10.57 11.29 -12.95
CA ARG A 62 -10.44 12.75 -12.85
C ARG A 62 -9.19 13.13 -12.06
N TRP A 63 -8.57 14.22 -12.48
CA TRP A 63 -7.45 14.86 -11.79
C TRP A 63 -7.77 16.34 -11.59
N ASN A 64 -7.67 16.82 -10.35
CA ASN A 64 -8.05 18.20 -10.01
C ASN A 64 -9.48 18.56 -10.48
N GLY A 65 -10.43 17.61 -10.38
CA GLY A 65 -11.83 17.80 -10.76
C GLY A 65 -12.13 17.72 -12.28
N ALA A 66 -11.11 17.59 -13.15
CA ALA A 66 -11.27 17.46 -14.59
C ALA A 66 -10.91 16.04 -15.08
N ALA A 67 -11.45 15.61 -16.22
CA ALA A 67 -11.04 14.35 -16.83
C ALA A 67 -9.54 14.36 -17.14
N VAL A 68 -8.84 13.27 -16.82
CA VAL A 68 -7.39 13.16 -17.03
C VAL A 68 -7.04 13.29 -18.51
N ALA A 69 -6.29 14.33 -18.87
CA ALA A 69 -5.80 14.56 -20.22
C ALA A 69 -4.39 13.94 -20.44
N PRO A 70 -3.96 13.75 -21.70
CA PRO A 70 -2.58 13.30 -21.99
C PRO A 70 -1.49 14.19 -21.37
N ALA A 71 -1.75 15.51 -21.27
CA ALA A 71 -0.82 16.45 -20.65
C ALA A 71 -0.65 16.23 -19.14
N ASP A 72 -1.71 15.80 -18.44
CA ASP A 72 -1.65 15.51 -17.01
C ASP A 72 -0.77 14.29 -16.73
N ARG A 73 -0.87 13.26 -17.59
CA ARG A 73 -0.09 12.02 -17.45
C ARG A 73 1.42 12.23 -17.54
N ARG A 74 1.90 13.34 -18.15
CA ARG A 74 3.31 13.70 -18.15
C ARG A 74 3.83 14.09 -16.77
N ARG A 75 2.92 14.48 -15.87
CA ARG A 75 3.20 14.86 -14.47
C ARG A 75 2.92 13.72 -13.50
N PHE A 76 2.63 12.52 -14.00
CA PHE A 76 2.39 11.32 -13.22
C PHE A 76 3.60 10.40 -13.30
N GLY A 77 4.03 9.85 -12.16
CA GLY A 77 5.03 8.82 -12.07
C GLY A 77 4.38 7.44 -11.99
N TYR A 78 4.83 6.51 -12.79
CA TYR A 78 4.34 5.14 -12.81
C TYR A 78 5.46 4.12 -12.63
N MET A 79 5.26 3.23 -11.70
CA MET A 79 6.12 2.07 -11.51
C MET A 79 5.24 0.81 -11.68
N PRO A 80 5.34 0.09 -12.80
CA PRO A 80 4.62 -1.15 -13.01
C PRO A 80 5.25 -2.29 -12.19
N GLU A 81 4.48 -3.33 -11.88
CA GLU A 81 4.96 -4.57 -11.24
C GLU A 81 6.01 -5.27 -12.10
N GLU A 82 5.75 -5.36 -13.42
CA GLU A 82 6.73 -5.86 -14.37
C GLU A 82 7.82 -4.82 -14.64
N ARG A 83 9.05 -5.26 -14.74
CA ARG A 83 10.20 -4.37 -14.94
C ARG A 83 10.13 -3.68 -16.30
N GLY A 84 9.86 -2.37 -16.27
CA GLY A 84 9.85 -1.49 -17.46
C GLY A 84 11.25 -0.96 -17.85
N LEU A 85 12.31 -1.54 -17.30
CA LEU A 85 13.69 -1.08 -17.51
C LEU A 85 14.33 -1.78 -18.73
N TYR A 86 15.17 -1.06 -19.48
CA TYR A 86 15.95 -1.61 -20.59
C TYR A 86 17.19 -2.34 -20.05
N PRO A 87 17.28 -3.68 -20.16
CA PRO A 87 18.31 -4.47 -19.47
C PRO A 87 19.74 -4.08 -19.85
N GLY A 88 19.97 -3.75 -21.12
CA GLY A 88 21.30 -3.42 -21.66
C GLY A 88 21.74 -1.96 -21.44
N MET A 89 20.87 -1.07 -20.91
CA MET A 89 21.24 0.31 -20.62
C MET A 89 21.99 0.42 -19.30
N LEU A 90 22.87 1.45 -19.19
CA LEU A 90 23.45 1.83 -17.91
C LEU A 90 22.38 2.48 -17.03
N VAL A 91 22.47 2.25 -15.73
CA VAL A 91 21.50 2.74 -14.74
C VAL A 91 21.32 4.26 -14.83
N GLY A 92 22.41 5.01 -14.78
CA GLY A 92 22.34 6.47 -14.87
C GLY A 92 21.77 6.98 -16.20
N ASP A 93 22.17 6.35 -17.30
CA ASP A 93 21.68 6.73 -18.65
C ASP A 93 20.19 6.46 -18.78
N GLN A 94 19.68 5.38 -18.20
CA GLN A 94 18.27 5.04 -18.27
C GLN A 94 17.41 6.01 -17.48
N VAL A 95 17.77 6.34 -16.24
CA VAL A 95 16.99 7.27 -15.42
C VAL A 95 17.02 8.67 -16.05
N ARG A 96 18.18 9.13 -16.53
CA ARG A 96 18.33 10.38 -17.31
C ARG A 96 17.44 10.36 -18.57
N TYR A 97 17.47 9.29 -19.34
CA TYR A 97 16.65 9.15 -20.56
C TYR A 97 15.16 9.28 -20.26
N LEU A 98 14.66 8.61 -19.20
CA LEU A 98 13.27 8.71 -18.80
C LEU A 98 12.89 10.11 -18.32
N GLY A 99 13.77 10.82 -17.58
CA GLY A 99 13.58 12.22 -17.23
C GLY A 99 13.41 13.11 -18.47
N ARG A 100 14.23 12.90 -19.48
CA ARG A 100 14.13 13.62 -20.76
C ARG A 100 12.84 13.33 -21.52
N LEU A 101 12.34 12.11 -21.50
CA LEU A 101 11.04 11.75 -22.09
C LEU A 101 9.88 12.52 -21.43
N HIS A 102 10.01 12.84 -20.14
CA HIS A 102 9.06 13.67 -19.41
C HIS A 102 9.27 15.18 -19.59
N GLY A 103 10.26 15.60 -20.38
CA GLY A 103 10.46 17.00 -20.78
C GLY A 103 11.58 17.74 -20.06
N LEU A 104 12.35 17.08 -19.17
CA LEU A 104 13.53 17.67 -18.58
C LEU A 104 14.61 17.93 -19.63
N SER A 105 15.37 19.02 -19.49
CA SER A 105 16.62 19.21 -20.23
C SER A 105 17.64 18.13 -19.86
N ASP A 106 18.69 17.98 -20.65
CA ASP A 106 19.72 16.97 -20.36
C ASP A 106 20.42 17.21 -19.02
N HIS A 107 20.66 18.49 -18.68
CA HIS A 107 21.24 18.88 -17.40
C HIS A 107 20.32 18.57 -16.23
N GLU A 108 19.04 18.98 -16.29
CA GLU A 108 18.06 18.71 -15.24
C GLU A 108 17.86 17.21 -15.04
N ALA A 109 17.73 16.44 -16.13
CA ALA A 109 17.58 15.00 -16.07
C ALA A 109 18.81 14.30 -15.44
N THR A 110 20.02 14.81 -15.72
CA THR A 110 21.26 14.29 -15.13
C THR A 110 21.29 14.55 -13.62
N VAL A 111 21.00 15.78 -13.20
CA VAL A 111 20.99 16.17 -11.78
C VAL A 111 19.90 15.36 -11.02
N ALA A 112 18.70 15.27 -11.58
CA ALA A 112 17.62 14.52 -10.96
C ALA A 112 17.91 13.00 -10.88
N ALA A 113 18.53 12.44 -11.93
CA ALA A 113 18.91 11.03 -11.93
C ALA A 113 19.92 10.71 -10.84
N VAL A 114 20.98 11.52 -10.70
CA VAL A 114 21.98 11.34 -9.64
C VAL A 114 21.32 11.45 -8.26
N HIS A 115 20.52 12.51 -8.05
CA HIS A 115 19.82 12.75 -6.79
C HIS A 115 18.97 11.53 -6.36
N TRP A 116 18.12 11.01 -7.26
CA TRP A 116 17.25 9.88 -6.91
C TRP A 116 17.99 8.57 -6.73
N LEU A 117 19.07 8.35 -7.52
CA LEU A 117 19.89 7.15 -7.36
C LEU A 117 20.69 7.17 -6.04
N GLU A 118 21.16 8.35 -5.60
CA GLU A 118 21.77 8.56 -4.28
C GLU A 118 20.75 8.35 -3.17
N ARG A 119 19.56 8.99 -3.26
CA ARG A 119 18.51 8.87 -2.24
C ARG A 119 18.01 7.43 -2.05
N LEU A 120 18.08 6.61 -3.11
CA LEU A 120 17.66 5.21 -3.12
C LEU A 120 18.83 4.22 -2.94
N ASP A 121 20.02 4.70 -2.59
CA ASP A 121 21.20 3.90 -2.29
C ASP A 121 21.61 2.92 -3.43
N VAL A 122 21.64 3.46 -4.66
CA VAL A 122 22.11 2.73 -5.87
C VAL A 122 23.04 3.59 -6.76
N ALA A 123 23.57 4.69 -6.25
CA ALA A 123 24.45 5.57 -7.00
C ALA A 123 25.79 4.90 -7.36
N ASP A 124 26.28 3.95 -6.57
CA ASP A 124 27.45 3.15 -6.86
C ASP A 124 27.29 2.27 -8.12
N ARG A 125 26.06 2.12 -8.61
CA ARG A 125 25.68 1.33 -9.80
C ARG A 125 25.41 2.16 -11.06
N LEU A 126 25.62 3.48 -11.03
CA LEU A 126 25.37 4.40 -12.15
C LEU A 126 25.92 3.89 -13.49
N SER A 127 27.15 3.31 -13.49
CA SER A 127 27.83 2.79 -14.67
C SER A 127 27.61 1.30 -14.89
N SER A 128 26.75 0.64 -14.11
CA SER A 128 26.40 -0.77 -14.28
C SER A 128 25.23 -0.90 -15.24
N LYS A 129 25.18 -2.02 -15.99
CA LYS A 129 23.99 -2.37 -16.77
C LYS A 129 22.86 -2.78 -15.83
N VAL A 130 21.62 -2.44 -16.18
CA VAL A 130 20.44 -2.79 -15.40
C VAL A 130 20.32 -4.32 -15.19
N GLU A 131 20.61 -5.11 -16.22
CA GLU A 131 20.55 -6.59 -16.14
C GLU A 131 21.52 -7.20 -15.13
N SER A 132 22.60 -6.48 -14.77
CA SER A 132 23.60 -6.95 -13.80
C SER A 132 23.22 -6.68 -12.35
N LEU A 133 22.14 -5.94 -12.10
CA LEU A 133 21.69 -5.59 -10.75
C LEU A 133 20.91 -6.73 -10.10
N SER A 134 20.98 -6.78 -8.76
CA SER A 134 20.06 -7.59 -7.95
C SER A 134 18.60 -7.12 -8.16
N HIS A 135 17.64 -7.97 -7.82
CA HIS A 135 16.22 -7.63 -7.93
C HIS A 135 15.88 -6.35 -7.16
N GLY A 136 16.33 -6.24 -5.91
CA GLY A 136 16.10 -5.06 -5.08
C GLY A 136 16.70 -3.78 -5.67
N ASN A 137 17.91 -3.83 -6.23
CA ASN A 137 18.52 -2.66 -6.87
C ASN A 137 17.77 -2.27 -8.16
N GLN A 138 17.26 -3.23 -8.93
CA GLN A 138 16.42 -2.92 -10.09
C GLN A 138 15.11 -2.23 -9.65
N GLN A 139 14.52 -2.65 -8.53
CA GLN A 139 13.33 -2.04 -7.95
C GLN A 139 13.58 -0.58 -7.56
N ARG A 140 14.71 -0.31 -6.89
CA ARG A 140 15.15 1.05 -6.53
C ARG A 140 15.38 1.93 -7.75
N VAL A 141 16.01 1.40 -8.81
CA VAL A 141 16.20 2.12 -10.10
C VAL A 141 14.86 2.40 -10.77
N GLN A 142 13.91 1.48 -10.72
CA GLN A 142 12.57 1.67 -11.28
C GLN A 142 11.80 2.76 -10.53
N LEU A 143 11.92 2.83 -9.21
CA LEU A 143 11.36 3.93 -8.42
C LEU A 143 12.04 5.26 -8.73
N ALA A 144 13.39 5.29 -8.86
CA ALA A 144 14.10 6.49 -9.30
C ALA A 144 13.59 7.01 -10.65
N ALA A 145 13.35 6.10 -11.60
CA ALA A 145 12.78 6.43 -12.90
C ALA A 145 11.35 7.00 -12.82
N ALA A 146 10.52 6.52 -11.88
CA ALA A 146 9.18 7.05 -11.65
C ALA A 146 9.19 8.44 -10.98
N LEU A 147 10.27 8.78 -10.27
CA LEU A 147 10.43 10.03 -9.52
C LEU A 147 11.20 11.14 -10.26
N VAL A 148 12.00 10.77 -11.26
CA VAL A 148 13.02 11.64 -11.87
C VAL A 148 12.49 12.97 -12.42
N HIS A 149 11.23 13.01 -12.84
CA HIS A 149 10.57 14.18 -13.43
C HIS A 149 9.69 14.97 -12.44
N ASP A 150 9.86 14.72 -11.14
CA ASP A 150 9.15 15.41 -10.07
C ASP A 150 7.60 15.32 -10.18
N PRO A 151 7.03 14.10 -10.14
CA PRO A 151 5.61 13.89 -10.43
C PRO A 151 4.68 14.45 -9.33
N GLU A 152 3.47 14.90 -9.73
CA GLU A 152 2.41 15.31 -8.81
C GLU A 152 1.58 14.13 -8.27
N LEU A 153 1.52 13.04 -9.04
CA LEU A 153 0.89 11.77 -8.69
C LEU A 153 1.89 10.64 -8.88
N LEU A 154 2.06 9.82 -7.86
CA LEU A 154 2.84 8.59 -7.90
C LEU A 154 1.90 7.38 -7.83
N VAL A 155 1.99 6.49 -8.79
CA VAL A 155 1.25 5.23 -8.82
C VAL A 155 2.24 4.09 -8.96
N LEU A 156 2.31 3.24 -7.94
CA LEU A 156 3.35 2.22 -7.80
C LEU A 156 2.72 0.84 -7.61
N ASP A 157 3.00 -0.07 -8.53
CA ASP A 157 2.48 -1.44 -8.47
C ASP A 157 3.52 -2.36 -7.81
N GLU A 158 3.24 -2.80 -6.56
CA GLU A 158 4.11 -3.65 -5.72
C GLU A 158 5.55 -3.10 -5.56
N PRO A 159 5.75 -1.82 -5.16
CA PRO A 159 7.07 -1.17 -5.17
C PRO A 159 8.08 -1.79 -4.22
N MET A 160 7.63 -2.53 -3.22
CA MET A 160 8.46 -3.13 -2.18
C MET A 160 8.66 -4.65 -2.35
N ALA A 161 8.16 -5.22 -3.46
CA ALA A 161 8.27 -6.65 -3.71
C ALA A 161 9.73 -7.10 -3.85
N GLY A 162 10.12 -8.12 -3.06
CA GLY A 162 11.46 -8.70 -3.12
C GLY A 162 12.58 -7.86 -2.52
N LEU A 163 12.26 -6.83 -1.75
CA LEU A 163 13.22 -6.08 -0.97
C LEU A 163 13.46 -6.73 0.40
N ASP A 164 14.65 -6.49 0.93
CA ASP A 164 14.95 -6.71 2.35
C ASP A 164 14.29 -5.64 3.23
N PRO A 165 14.19 -5.83 4.56
CA PRO A 165 13.57 -4.86 5.45
C PRO A 165 14.14 -3.45 5.33
N THR A 166 15.46 -3.31 5.21
CA THR A 166 16.13 -2.01 5.05
C THR A 166 15.70 -1.31 3.74
N GLY A 167 15.54 -2.07 2.67
CA GLY A 167 15.05 -1.56 1.39
C GLY A 167 13.60 -1.11 1.45
N VAL A 168 12.77 -1.85 2.19
CA VAL A 168 11.37 -1.48 2.46
C VAL A 168 11.29 -0.16 3.22
N ASP A 169 12.07 0.00 4.30
CA ASP A 169 12.11 1.22 5.09
C ASP A 169 12.54 2.43 4.24
N ALA A 170 13.61 2.27 3.44
CA ALA A 170 14.12 3.35 2.58
C ALA A 170 13.09 3.81 1.53
N ILE A 171 12.35 2.87 0.91
CA ILE A 171 11.27 3.21 -0.02
C ILE A 171 10.10 3.86 0.74
N GLY A 172 9.72 3.33 1.91
CA GLY A 172 8.65 3.89 2.75
C GLY A 172 8.91 5.35 3.12
N GLU A 173 10.14 5.68 3.53
CA GLU A 173 10.56 7.06 3.78
C GLU A 173 10.37 7.96 2.55
N VAL A 174 10.81 7.51 1.37
CA VAL A 174 10.66 8.26 0.11
C VAL A 174 9.19 8.52 -0.19
N LEU A 175 8.31 7.52 -0.06
CA LEU A 175 6.87 7.68 -0.32
C LEU A 175 6.24 8.68 0.67
N THR A 176 6.63 8.60 1.94
CA THR A 176 6.18 9.53 2.97
C THR A 176 6.66 10.95 2.70
N GLU A 177 7.91 11.15 2.27
CA GLU A 177 8.45 12.45 1.85
C GLU A 177 7.67 13.03 0.67
N GLN A 178 7.34 12.20 -0.34
CA GLN A 178 6.55 12.63 -1.49
C GLN A 178 5.13 13.08 -1.07
N ALA A 179 4.47 12.32 -0.20
CA ALA A 179 3.17 12.70 0.35
C ALA A 179 3.27 14.02 1.13
N ARG A 180 4.23 14.15 2.06
CA ARG A 180 4.44 15.40 2.84
C ARG A 180 4.74 16.61 1.96
N ALA A 181 5.33 16.41 0.78
CA ALA A 181 5.50 17.45 -0.22
C ALA A 181 4.20 17.83 -0.96
N GLY A 182 3.05 17.25 -0.56
CA GLY A 182 1.72 17.56 -1.12
C GLY A 182 1.35 16.75 -2.36
N ARG A 183 2.12 15.70 -2.70
CA ARG A 183 1.80 14.82 -3.84
C ARG A 183 0.75 13.78 -3.47
N CYS A 184 0.06 13.24 -4.49
CA CYS A 184 -0.76 12.05 -4.33
C CYS A 184 0.14 10.81 -4.46
N VAL A 185 0.05 9.88 -3.52
CA VAL A 185 0.79 8.61 -3.56
C VAL A 185 -0.19 7.46 -3.45
N LEU A 186 -0.22 6.60 -4.47
CA LEU A 186 -1.00 5.37 -4.52
C LEU A 186 -0.03 4.21 -4.77
N PHE A 187 0.02 3.22 -3.87
CA PHE A 187 0.79 2.02 -4.14
C PHE A 187 0.00 0.76 -3.83
N SER A 188 0.20 -0.28 -4.63
CA SER A 188 -0.37 -1.60 -4.35
C SER A 188 0.55 -2.41 -3.47
N SER A 189 -0.05 -3.23 -2.62
CA SER A 189 0.64 -4.28 -1.88
C SER A 189 -0.29 -5.44 -1.54
N HIS A 190 0.30 -6.61 -1.37
CA HIS A 190 -0.35 -7.77 -0.75
C HIS A 190 0.13 -7.99 0.69
N GLN A 191 1.07 -7.17 1.19
CA GLN A 191 1.62 -7.22 2.54
C GLN A 191 0.88 -6.23 3.44
N LEU A 192 -0.09 -6.73 4.21
CA LEU A 192 -0.98 -5.90 5.03
C LEU A 192 -0.25 -5.19 6.17
N ASP A 193 0.72 -5.85 6.81
CA ASP A 193 1.50 -5.26 7.90
C ASP A 193 2.26 -4.01 7.42
N LEU A 194 2.85 -4.08 6.23
CA LEU A 194 3.56 -2.96 5.61
C LEU A 194 2.65 -1.76 5.32
N VAL A 195 1.44 -2.04 4.85
CA VAL A 195 0.46 -0.98 4.55
C VAL A 195 -0.07 -0.35 5.84
N GLU A 196 -0.26 -1.15 6.91
CA GLU A 196 -0.65 -0.69 8.25
C GLU A 196 0.36 0.31 8.82
N ASP A 197 1.66 0.06 8.61
CA ASP A 197 2.73 0.92 9.13
C ASP A 197 2.95 2.20 8.28
N LEU A 198 2.69 2.16 6.98
CA LEU A 198 3.08 3.23 6.04
C LEU A 198 1.92 4.13 5.61
N CYS A 199 0.68 3.60 5.56
CA CYS A 199 -0.44 4.31 4.94
C CYS A 199 -1.32 5.01 5.96
N GLU A 200 -1.78 6.21 5.63
CA GLU A 200 -2.86 6.88 6.35
C GLU A 200 -4.25 6.46 5.82
N VAL A 201 -4.33 6.09 4.55
CA VAL A 201 -5.58 5.68 3.89
C VAL A 201 -5.38 4.35 3.18
N VAL A 202 -6.39 3.49 3.21
CA VAL A 202 -6.40 2.23 2.46
C VAL A 202 -7.66 2.08 1.64
N VAL A 203 -7.50 1.42 0.51
CA VAL A 203 -8.58 0.96 -0.36
C VAL A 203 -8.41 -0.55 -0.56
N ILE A 204 -9.34 -1.33 -0.07
CA ILE A 204 -9.34 -2.79 -0.20
C ILE A 204 -10.28 -3.16 -1.33
N ILE A 205 -9.77 -3.92 -2.31
CA ILE A 205 -10.57 -4.38 -3.45
C ILE A 205 -10.58 -5.90 -3.55
N ASP A 206 -11.67 -6.43 -4.08
CA ASP A 206 -11.76 -7.80 -4.53
C ASP A 206 -12.71 -7.90 -5.74
N HIS A 207 -12.40 -8.80 -6.68
CA HIS A 207 -13.20 -9.02 -7.90
C HIS A 207 -13.59 -7.71 -8.64
N GLY A 208 -12.69 -6.74 -8.69
CA GLY A 208 -12.88 -5.45 -9.37
C GLY A 208 -13.76 -4.44 -8.63
N ARG A 209 -14.16 -4.72 -7.38
CA ARG A 209 -14.98 -3.85 -6.53
C ARG A 209 -14.22 -3.34 -5.31
N VAL A 210 -14.54 -2.15 -4.84
CA VAL A 210 -14.08 -1.66 -3.55
C VAL A 210 -14.91 -2.32 -2.45
N LEU A 211 -14.24 -3.02 -1.53
CA LEU A 211 -14.87 -3.61 -0.35
C LEU A 211 -14.83 -2.65 0.84
N VAL A 212 -13.68 -2.02 1.05
CA VAL A 212 -13.45 -1.07 2.16
C VAL A 212 -12.58 0.07 1.64
N SER A 213 -12.89 1.29 2.05
CA SER A 213 -12.04 2.46 1.86
C SER A 213 -12.15 3.38 3.06
N GLY A 214 -11.02 3.84 3.62
CA GLY A 214 -11.02 4.72 4.78
C GLY A 214 -9.65 4.97 5.38
N GLU A 215 -9.60 5.80 6.41
CA GLU A 215 -8.38 6.04 7.18
C GLU A 215 -8.02 4.78 8.00
N VAL A 216 -6.74 4.39 8.00
CA VAL A 216 -6.25 3.20 8.72
C VAL A 216 -6.63 3.27 10.19
N GLY A 217 -6.40 4.43 10.85
CA GLY A 217 -6.73 4.61 12.25
C GLY A 217 -8.22 4.47 12.59
N GLU A 218 -9.13 4.89 11.68
CA GLU A 218 -10.58 4.70 11.84
C GLU A 218 -10.97 3.23 11.67
N LEU A 219 -10.41 2.56 10.66
CA LEU A 219 -10.65 1.14 10.41
C LEU A 219 -10.14 0.26 11.55
N GLU A 220 -9.01 0.62 12.15
CA GLU A 220 -8.45 -0.06 13.32
C GLU A 220 -9.24 0.19 14.61
N SER A 221 -9.80 1.39 14.75
CA SER A 221 -10.59 1.77 15.94
C SER A 221 -12.02 1.25 15.89
N GLY A 222 -12.49 0.88 14.70
CA GLY A 222 -13.85 0.40 14.48
C GLY A 222 -14.08 -1.03 14.95
N GLY A 223 -15.34 -1.37 15.17
CA GLY A 223 -15.80 -2.72 15.48
C GLY A 223 -15.81 -3.07 16.97
N ALA A 224 -15.85 -4.35 17.27
CA ALA A 224 -15.92 -4.86 18.64
C ALA A 224 -14.61 -4.59 19.42
N PRO A 225 -14.68 -4.24 20.73
CA PRO A 225 -13.50 -4.05 21.55
C PRO A 225 -12.59 -5.28 21.55
N ARG A 226 -11.28 -5.03 21.56
CA ARG A 226 -10.26 -6.09 21.55
C ARG A 226 -9.31 -5.93 22.72
N LEU A 227 -8.82 -7.08 23.21
CA LEU A 227 -7.81 -7.14 24.25
C LEU A 227 -6.62 -7.99 23.79
N SER A 228 -5.41 -7.58 24.18
CA SER A 228 -4.21 -8.41 24.17
C SER A 228 -3.88 -8.78 25.61
N VAL A 229 -3.84 -10.07 25.90
CA VAL A 229 -3.62 -10.58 27.25
C VAL A 229 -2.49 -11.60 27.22
N ARG A 230 -1.52 -11.46 28.13
CA ARG A 230 -0.45 -12.43 28.29
C ARG A 230 -0.44 -12.92 29.74
N VAL A 231 -0.56 -14.23 29.91
CA VAL A 231 -0.52 -14.89 31.20
C VAL A 231 0.74 -15.76 31.28
N GLU A 232 1.44 -15.71 32.40
CA GLU A 232 2.66 -16.48 32.61
C GLU A 232 2.39 -17.99 32.52
N GLY A 233 3.16 -18.67 31.66
CA GLY A 233 2.99 -20.13 31.46
C GLY A 233 1.87 -20.53 30.52
N ASP A 234 0.95 -19.64 30.16
CA ASP A 234 -0.08 -19.90 29.15
C ASP A 234 0.50 -19.76 27.74
N ARG A 235 0.21 -20.72 26.87
CA ARG A 235 0.67 -20.74 25.48
C ARG A 235 -0.44 -20.83 24.44
N ASP A 236 -1.63 -21.19 24.85
CA ASP A 236 -2.73 -21.54 23.93
C ASP A 236 -4.02 -20.77 24.20
N GLY A 237 -4.11 -19.99 25.28
CA GLY A 237 -5.28 -19.18 25.61
C GLY A 237 -6.53 -19.97 25.97
N THR A 238 -6.37 -21.20 26.47
CA THR A 238 -7.49 -22.09 26.79
C THR A 238 -8.45 -21.44 27.79
N TRP A 239 -7.92 -20.70 28.78
CA TRP A 239 -8.69 -19.99 29.80
C TRP A 239 -9.67 -18.97 29.21
N ALA A 240 -9.35 -18.38 28.07
CA ALA A 240 -10.18 -17.37 27.44
C ALA A 240 -11.31 -17.97 26.59
N ARG A 241 -11.14 -19.19 26.09
CA ARG A 241 -12.13 -19.87 25.24
C ARG A 241 -13.41 -20.27 25.98
N GLU A 242 -13.32 -20.38 27.31
CA GLU A 242 -14.46 -20.73 28.15
C GLU A 242 -15.30 -19.49 28.54
N LEU A 243 -14.84 -18.28 28.21
CA LEU A 243 -15.52 -17.06 28.57
C LEU A 243 -16.69 -16.77 27.62
N SER A 244 -17.88 -16.60 28.18
CA SER A 244 -19.06 -16.24 27.40
C SER A 244 -18.91 -14.86 26.78
N GLY A 245 -19.17 -14.76 25.47
CA GLY A 245 -19.07 -13.48 24.73
C GLY A 245 -17.66 -13.03 24.41
N VAL A 246 -16.65 -13.87 24.62
CA VAL A 246 -15.26 -13.62 24.25
C VAL A 246 -14.84 -14.61 23.17
N GLU A 247 -14.22 -14.10 22.11
CA GLU A 247 -13.68 -14.90 21.01
C GLU A 247 -12.16 -14.77 20.99
N VAL A 248 -11.44 -15.88 20.93
CA VAL A 248 -9.98 -15.89 20.74
C VAL A 248 -9.70 -15.74 19.26
N SER A 249 -9.20 -14.57 18.85
CA SER A 249 -8.90 -14.26 17.44
C SER A 249 -7.51 -14.71 17.02
N GLU A 250 -6.53 -14.65 17.93
CA GLU A 250 -5.13 -15.03 17.65
C GLU A 250 -4.42 -15.44 18.94
N VAL A 251 -3.49 -16.40 18.83
CA VAL A 251 -2.52 -16.70 19.86
C VAL A 251 -1.12 -16.65 19.25
N LYS A 252 -0.28 -15.73 19.72
CA LYS A 252 1.07 -15.53 19.16
C LYS A 252 2.06 -15.15 20.27
N GLY A 253 3.15 -15.91 20.41
CA GLY A 253 4.21 -15.61 21.37
C GLY A 253 3.74 -15.59 22.83
N GLY A 254 2.70 -16.38 23.21
CA GLY A 254 2.11 -16.38 24.54
C GLY A 254 1.16 -15.20 24.82
N ALA A 255 0.93 -14.32 23.86
CA ALA A 255 -0.13 -13.32 23.92
C ALA A 255 -1.40 -13.87 23.25
N VAL A 256 -2.54 -13.71 23.92
CA VAL A 256 -3.87 -14.10 23.43
C VAL A 256 -4.61 -12.82 23.03
N ARG A 257 -5.01 -12.73 21.77
CA ARG A 257 -5.87 -11.66 21.28
C ARG A 257 -7.33 -12.08 21.35
N LEU A 258 -8.13 -11.23 21.95
CA LEU A 258 -9.54 -11.46 22.24
C LEU A 258 -10.41 -10.41 21.56
N VAL A 259 -11.54 -10.83 21.03
CA VAL A 259 -12.63 -9.96 20.56
C VAL A 259 -13.78 -10.06 21.55
N LEU A 260 -14.23 -8.94 22.08
CA LEU A 260 -15.31 -8.88 23.04
C LEU A 260 -16.64 -8.59 22.32
N ARG A 261 -17.68 -9.39 22.58
CA ARG A 261 -19.02 -9.06 22.12
C ARG A 261 -19.55 -7.81 22.85
N PRO A 262 -20.46 -7.04 22.24
CA PRO A 262 -21.07 -5.88 22.88
C PRO A 262 -21.64 -6.25 24.26
N GLY A 263 -21.29 -5.46 25.28
CA GLY A 263 -21.74 -5.65 26.66
C GLY A 263 -20.86 -6.57 27.52
N VAL A 264 -19.79 -7.14 26.98
CA VAL A 264 -18.80 -7.88 27.79
C VAL A 264 -17.87 -6.89 28.47
N ASP A 265 -17.80 -6.98 29.81
CA ASP A 265 -16.88 -6.18 30.61
C ASP A 265 -15.46 -6.74 30.53
N SER A 266 -14.49 -5.87 30.31
CA SER A 266 -13.07 -6.23 30.28
C SER A 266 -12.59 -6.77 31.63
N ASP A 267 -13.21 -6.37 32.74
CA ASP A 267 -12.83 -6.84 34.08
C ASP A 267 -13.11 -8.34 34.25
N VAL A 268 -14.15 -8.88 33.62
CA VAL A 268 -14.43 -10.31 33.58
C VAL A 268 -13.28 -11.08 32.92
N VAL A 269 -12.72 -10.53 31.85
CA VAL A 269 -11.56 -11.11 31.17
C VAL A 269 -10.31 -11.03 32.06
N LEU A 270 -10.09 -9.88 32.69
CA LEU A 270 -8.95 -9.69 33.60
C LEU A 270 -8.98 -10.66 34.79
N ASP A 271 -10.15 -10.84 35.37
CA ASP A 271 -10.33 -11.79 36.49
C ASP A 271 -10.13 -13.24 36.07
N ALA A 272 -10.55 -13.62 34.86
CA ALA A 272 -10.29 -14.94 34.32
C ALA A 272 -8.78 -15.15 34.05
N ALA A 273 -8.13 -14.15 33.47
CA ALA A 273 -6.68 -14.17 33.24
C ALA A 273 -5.89 -14.33 34.55
N ARG A 274 -6.29 -13.62 35.63
CA ARG A 274 -5.69 -13.73 36.96
C ARG A 274 -5.89 -15.14 37.58
N ARG A 275 -7.02 -15.78 37.33
CA ARG A 275 -7.26 -17.16 37.79
C ARG A 275 -6.40 -18.18 37.05
N ALA A 276 -6.13 -17.91 35.78
CA ALA A 276 -5.27 -18.76 34.95
C ALA A 276 -3.78 -18.66 35.29
N GLY A 277 -3.33 -17.50 35.82
CA GLY A 277 -1.94 -17.29 36.21
C GLY A 277 -1.58 -15.83 36.44
N ARG A 278 -0.30 -15.56 36.56
CA ARG A 278 0.21 -14.19 36.70
C ARG A 278 0.03 -13.44 35.36
N VAL A 279 -0.74 -12.36 35.37
CA VAL A 279 -0.94 -11.52 34.18
C VAL A 279 0.32 -10.67 33.95
N LEU A 280 0.95 -10.85 32.80
CA LEU A 280 2.15 -10.13 32.37
C LEU A 280 1.79 -8.90 31.53
N GLU A 281 0.68 -8.98 30.76
CA GLU A 281 0.19 -7.93 29.90
C GLU A 281 -1.33 -7.98 29.85
N PHE A 282 -1.97 -6.82 29.92
CA PHE A 282 -3.40 -6.64 29.68
C PHE A 282 -3.61 -5.26 29.09
N ALA A 283 -3.95 -5.21 27.80
CA ALA A 283 -4.09 -3.97 27.07
C ALA A 283 -5.26 -4.04 26.08
N PHE A 284 -5.94 -2.92 25.88
CA PHE A 284 -6.83 -2.78 24.73
C PHE A 284 -5.99 -2.81 23.44
N ALA A 285 -6.39 -3.67 22.51
CA ALA A 285 -5.73 -3.83 21.24
C ALA A 285 -6.56 -3.17 20.14
N ARG A 286 -5.88 -2.56 19.18
CA ARG A 286 -6.54 -2.12 17.95
C ARG A 286 -6.77 -3.31 17.04
N ARG A 287 -7.79 -3.21 16.22
CA ARG A 287 -8.05 -4.14 15.12
C ARG A 287 -6.90 -4.03 14.11
N ARG A 288 -6.37 -5.16 13.65
CA ARG A 288 -5.36 -5.14 12.59
C ARG A 288 -6.01 -4.98 11.22
N LEU A 289 -5.31 -4.34 10.30
CA LEU A 289 -5.78 -4.22 8.92
C LEU A 289 -6.01 -5.61 8.27
N SER A 290 -5.23 -6.63 8.67
CA SER A 290 -5.42 -8.01 8.25
C SER A 290 -6.75 -8.64 8.71
N GLU A 291 -7.32 -8.16 9.82
CA GLU A 291 -8.65 -8.57 10.29
C GLU A 291 -9.75 -7.85 9.50
N VAL A 292 -9.57 -6.54 9.25
CA VAL A 292 -10.44 -5.75 8.37
C VAL A 292 -10.55 -6.40 6.99
N PHE A 293 -9.40 -6.74 6.41
CA PHE A 293 -9.32 -7.40 5.10
C PHE A 293 -10.08 -8.73 5.09
N ARG A 294 -9.82 -9.61 6.07
CA ARG A 294 -10.48 -10.93 6.13
C ARG A 294 -12.00 -10.84 6.31
N GLU A 295 -12.48 -9.87 7.06
CA GLU A 295 -13.91 -9.65 7.23
C GLU A 295 -14.54 -9.10 5.94
N ALA A 296 -13.89 -8.14 5.28
CA ALA A 296 -14.37 -7.55 4.03
C ALA A 296 -14.46 -8.56 2.88
N VAL A 297 -13.52 -9.52 2.80
CA VAL A 297 -13.52 -10.57 1.76
C VAL A 297 -14.51 -11.71 2.06
N ARG A 298 -14.94 -11.90 3.33
CA ARG A 298 -15.88 -12.96 3.71
C ARG A 298 -17.36 -12.54 3.67
N GLY A 299 -17.64 -11.24 3.71
CA GLY A 299 -18.98 -10.66 3.65
C GLY A 299 -19.46 -10.47 2.24
#